data_945f3e82a302d124fe91fd23bb775d8f
#
_entry.id   945f3e82a302d124fe91fd23bb775d8f
#
_cell.length_a   1.000
_cell.length_b   1.000
_cell.length_c   1.000
_cell.angle_alpha   90.00
_cell.angle_beta   90.00
_cell.angle_gamma   90.00
#
_symmetry.space_group_name_H-M   'P 1'
#
loop_
_entity.id
_entity.type
_entity.pdbx_description
1 polymer ?
#
loop_
_entity_poly.entity_id
_entity_poly.type
_entity_poly.pdbx_seq_one_letter_code
_entity_poly.pdbx_strand_id
1 'polypeptide(L)'
;QHRENPGCASCHHRMDPIGFGFEHFDGIGRYRQKDGEQAVEPAGELSPGETFADHRELIRLLSERRQEDFLRCLTEKLFTYALGRGLEYYDRPAVAAAMARARQGGLRFSELILGVVESVPFQQRRGEGEPPGWLDAAP
;
A
#
# COMPACT_ATOMS: atom_id res chain seq x y z
N GLN A 1 24.90 6.19 5.93
CA GLN A 1 24.62 7.09 7.07
C GLN A 1 23.24 6.87 7.68
N HIS A 2 22.14 6.70 6.91
CA HIS A 2 20.79 6.48 7.49
C HIS A 2 20.62 5.14 8.21
N ARG A 3 21.34 4.10 7.80
CA ARG A 3 21.27 2.77 8.42
C ARG A 3 22.07 2.65 9.73
N GLU A 4 23.03 3.52 9.95
CA GLU A 4 23.88 3.52 11.13
C GLU A 4 23.22 4.23 12.32
N ASN A 5 22.28 5.15 12.05
CA ASN A 5 21.51 5.82 13.09
C ASN A 5 20.34 4.92 13.54
N PRO A 6 20.27 4.52 14.82
CA PRO A 6 19.20 3.62 15.33
C PRO A 6 17.79 4.13 15.09
N GLY A 7 17.58 5.46 15.13
CA GLY A 7 16.27 6.07 14.88
C GLY A 7 15.82 5.93 13.43
N CYS A 8 16.75 6.00 12.47
CA CYS A 8 16.47 5.82 11.04
C CYS A 8 16.40 4.32 10.67
N ALA A 9 17.29 3.52 11.25
CA ALA A 9 17.43 2.09 10.94
C ALA A 9 16.13 1.30 11.18
N SER A 10 15.33 1.66 12.18
CA SER A 10 14.08 0.95 12.52
C SER A 10 13.07 0.91 11.36
N CYS A 11 12.99 1.97 10.56
CA CYS A 11 12.14 2.03 9.37
C CYS A 11 12.89 1.52 8.11
N HIS A 12 14.14 1.96 7.93
CA HIS A 12 14.93 1.63 6.75
C HIS A 12 15.20 0.13 6.63
N HIS A 13 15.37 -0.58 7.73
CA HIS A 13 15.55 -2.03 7.72
C HIS A 13 14.40 -2.79 7.02
N ARG A 14 13.18 -2.23 7.04
CA ARG A 14 12.01 -2.83 6.38
C ARG A 14 11.79 -2.32 4.95
N MET A 15 12.13 -1.05 4.70
CA MET A 15 11.86 -0.40 3.41
C MET A 15 12.94 -0.66 2.37
N ASP A 16 14.19 -0.57 2.79
CA ASP A 16 15.34 -0.62 1.90
C ASP A 16 15.42 -1.93 1.11
N PRO A 17 15.19 -3.13 1.69
CA PRO A 17 15.25 -4.36 0.93
C PRO A 17 14.29 -4.36 -0.27
N ILE A 18 13.07 -3.83 -0.11
CA ILE A 18 12.09 -3.71 -1.19
C ILE A 18 12.60 -2.73 -2.26
N GLY A 19 13.16 -1.59 -1.83
CA GLY A 19 13.72 -0.59 -2.73
C GLY A 19 14.87 -1.15 -3.57
N PHE A 20 15.79 -1.89 -2.95
CA PHE A 20 16.92 -2.52 -3.64
C PHE A 20 16.47 -3.55 -4.68
N GLY A 21 15.39 -4.27 -4.42
CA GLY A 21 14.81 -5.19 -5.41
C GLY A 21 14.53 -4.52 -6.76
N PHE A 22 14.30 -3.21 -6.78
CA PHE A 22 14.04 -2.43 -8.00
C PHE A 22 15.23 -1.57 -8.46
N GLU A 23 16.40 -1.67 -7.85
CA GLU A 23 17.56 -0.80 -8.13
C GLU A 23 18.12 -0.99 -9.56
N HIS A 24 17.76 -2.07 -10.24
CA HIS A 24 18.00 -2.23 -11.67
C HIS A 24 17.25 -1.19 -12.55
N PHE A 25 16.34 -0.42 -11.99
CA PHE A 25 15.62 0.62 -12.71
C PHE A 25 16.06 1.98 -12.18
N ASP A 26 16.45 2.89 -13.10
CA ASP A 26 16.79 4.27 -12.76
C ASP A 26 15.51 5.10 -12.48
N GLY A 27 15.67 6.39 -12.14
CA GLY A 27 14.57 7.29 -11.80
C GLY A 27 13.54 7.53 -12.91
N ILE A 28 13.80 7.08 -14.14
CA ILE A 28 12.86 7.12 -15.27
C ILE A 28 12.44 5.71 -15.75
N GLY A 29 12.74 4.68 -14.96
CA GLY A 29 12.38 3.29 -15.25
C GLY A 29 13.25 2.59 -16.29
N ARG A 30 14.41 3.15 -16.67
CA ARG A 30 15.34 2.49 -17.59
C ARG A 30 16.13 1.42 -16.85
N TYR A 31 16.23 0.24 -17.43
CA TYR A 31 17.03 -0.85 -16.87
C TYR A 31 18.52 -0.54 -16.87
N ARG A 32 19.20 -0.79 -15.74
CA ARG A 32 20.64 -0.62 -15.55
C ARG A 32 21.23 -1.81 -14.79
N GLN A 33 22.46 -2.17 -15.09
CA GLN A 33 23.24 -3.17 -14.35
C GLN A 33 24.27 -2.55 -13.41
N LYS A 34 24.53 -1.25 -13.60
CA LYS A 34 25.47 -0.48 -12.80
C LYS A 34 24.86 0.87 -12.44
N ASP A 35 25.26 1.38 -11.29
CA ASP A 35 25.04 2.76 -10.88
C ASP A 35 26.41 3.44 -10.76
N GLY A 36 26.74 4.27 -11.74
CA GLY A 36 28.13 4.72 -11.95
C GLY A 36 29.06 3.53 -12.21
N GLU A 37 30.10 3.38 -11.38
CA GLU A 37 31.07 2.29 -11.47
C GLU A 37 30.68 1.04 -10.68
N GLN A 38 29.65 1.12 -9.82
CA GLN A 38 29.25 0.04 -8.94
C GLN A 38 28.19 -0.86 -9.60
N ALA A 39 28.36 -2.18 -9.42
CA ALA A 39 27.32 -3.13 -9.83
C ALA A 39 26.09 -2.98 -8.92
N VAL A 40 24.91 -3.11 -9.51
CA VAL A 40 23.63 -3.11 -8.77
C VAL A 40 23.48 -4.46 -8.06
N GLU A 41 23.20 -4.43 -6.76
CA GLU A 41 22.94 -5.60 -5.92
C GLU A 41 21.48 -5.59 -5.44
N PRO A 42 20.55 -6.16 -6.22
CA PRO A 42 19.11 -6.06 -5.95
C PRO A 42 18.59 -7.09 -4.93
N ALA A 43 19.46 -7.94 -4.41
CA ALA A 43 19.06 -8.97 -3.46
C ALA A 43 18.59 -8.38 -2.13
N GLY A 44 17.56 -8.97 -1.54
CA GLY A 44 17.02 -8.53 -0.27
C GLY A 44 16.22 -9.61 0.45
N GLU A 45 15.65 -9.21 1.60
CA GLU A 45 14.82 -10.05 2.45
C GLU A 45 13.63 -9.21 2.95
N LEU A 46 12.39 -9.71 2.78
CA LEU A 46 11.18 -9.03 3.27
C LEU A 46 10.91 -9.34 4.75
N SER A 47 11.14 -10.58 5.14
CA SER A 47 10.99 -11.07 6.50
C SER A 47 11.86 -12.32 6.66
N PRO A 48 12.18 -12.76 7.88
CA PRO A 48 13.06 -13.89 8.08
C PRO A 48 12.68 -15.10 7.22
N GLY A 49 13.61 -15.50 6.32
CA GLY A 49 13.42 -16.60 5.37
C GLY A 49 12.70 -16.24 4.06
N GLU A 50 12.27 -15.01 3.85
CA GLU A 50 11.67 -14.54 2.60
C GLU A 50 12.66 -13.71 1.78
N THR A 51 13.67 -14.36 1.25
CA THR A 51 14.72 -13.75 0.43
C THR A 51 14.33 -13.70 -1.04
N PHE A 52 14.90 -12.74 -1.77
CA PHE A 52 14.77 -12.61 -3.21
C PHE A 52 16.09 -12.12 -3.81
N ALA A 53 16.43 -12.54 -5.01
CA ALA A 53 17.65 -12.15 -5.70
C ALA A 53 17.45 -10.92 -6.60
N ASP A 54 16.23 -10.67 -7.08
CA ASP A 54 15.92 -9.55 -7.97
C ASP A 54 14.43 -9.15 -7.88
N HIS A 55 14.03 -8.14 -8.66
CA HIS A 55 12.64 -7.67 -8.74
C HIS A 55 11.65 -8.74 -9.19
N ARG A 56 12.06 -9.72 -10.01
CA ARG A 56 11.17 -10.77 -10.51
C ARG A 56 10.82 -11.75 -9.40
N GLU A 57 11.82 -12.12 -8.61
CA GLU A 57 11.60 -12.96 -7.44
C GLU A 57 10.81 -12.22 -6.36
N LEU A 58 11.08 -10.93 -6.15
CA LEU A 58 10.29 -10.09 -5.26
C LEU A 58 8.82 -10.05 -5.68
N ILE A 59 8.54 -9.79 -6.97
CA ILE A 59 7.17 -9.79 -7.51
C ILE A 59 6.50 -11.16 -7.31
N ARG A 60 7.21 -12.26 -7.59
CA ARG A 60 6.71 -13.62 -7.39
C ARG A 60 6.38 -13.88 -5.92
N LEU A 61 7.28 -13.52 -5.01
CA LEU A 61 7.08 -13.66 -3.58
C LEU A 61 5.85 -12.89 -3.09
N LEU A 62 5.70 -11.64 -3.53
CA LEU A 62 4.54 -10.81 -3.20
C LEU A 62 3.24 -11.40 -3.77
N SER A 63 3.25 -11.88 -5.00
CA SER A 63 2.05 -12.42 -5.66
C SER A 63 1.62 -13.78 -5.13
N GLU A 64 2.56 -14.64 -4.71
CA GLU A 64 2.25 -16.00 -4.26
C GLU A 64 2.04 -16.09 -2.74
N ARG A 65 2.86 -15.40 -1.95
CA ARG A 65 2.87 -15.52 -0.49
C ARG A 65 2.24 -14.35 0.25
N ARG A 66 2.24 -13.17 -0.36
CA ARG A 66 1.79 -11.90 0.26
C ARG A 66 0.62 -11.27 -0.49
N GLN A 67 -0.08 -12.04 -1.32
CA GLN A 67 -1.17 -11.53 -2.15
C GLN A 67 -2.27 -10.86 -1.33
N GLU A 68 -2.64 -11.44 -0.19
CA GLU A 68 -3.68 -10.88 0.69
C GLU A 68 -3.23 -9.56 1.35
N ASP A 69 -1.98 -9.51 1.82
CA ASP A 69 -1.42 -8.31 2.43
C ASP A 69 -1.30 -7.19 1.38
N PHE A 70 -0.85 -7.55 0.17
CA PHE A 70 -0.77 -6.63 -0.96
C PHE A 70 -2.15 -6.11 -1.37
N LEU A 71 -3.13 -7.01 -1.55
CA LEU A 71 -4.49 -6.64 -1.92
C LEU A 71 -5.12 -5.71 -0.87
N ARG A 72 -4.95 -6.00 0.41
CA ARG A 72 -5.42 -5.17 1.50
C ARG A 72 -4.78 -3.79 1.45
N CYS A 73 -3.47 -3.72 1.40
CA CYS A 73 -2.73 -2.46 1.36
C CYS A 73 -3.15 -1.62 0.14
N LEU A 74 -3.23 -2.22 -1.04
CA LEU A 74 -3.68 -1.55 -2.27
C LEU A 74 -5.10 -1.01 -2.11
N THR A 75 -6.02 -1.83 -1.59
CA THR A 75 -7.42 -1.43 -1.40
C THR A 75 -7.54 -0.28 -0.41
N GLU A 76 -6.85 -0.34 0.74
CA GLU A 76 -6.85 0.72 1.75
C GLU A 76 -6.28 2.04 1.18
N LYS A 77 -5.19 1.98 0.41
CA LYS A 77 -4.62 3.16 -0.25
C LYS A 77 -5.55 3.74 -1.31
N LEU A 78 -6.23 2.89 -2.06
CA LEU A 78 -7.20 3.32 -3.06
C LEU A 78 -8.40 4.03 -2.41
N PHE A 79 -8.92 3.48 -1.31
CA PHE A 79 -9.95 4.15 -0.52
C PHE A 79 -9.47 5.49 0.06
N THR A 80 -8.27 5.52 0.65
CA THR A 80 -7.67 6.76 1.18
C THR A 80 -7.59 7.84 0.10
N TYR A 81 -7.15 7.47 -1.09
CA TYR A 81 -7.08 8.36 -2.25
C TYR A 81 -8.48 8.83 -2.69
N ALA A 82 -9.41 7.90 -2.85
CA ALA A 82 -10.76 8.19 -3.34
C ALA A 82 -11.59 9.05 -2.37
N LEU A 83 -11.42 8.83 -1.05
CA LEU A 83 -12.15 9.58 -0.02
C LEU A 83 -11.47 10.90 0.35
N GLY A 84 -10.18 11.10 -0.02
CA GLY A 84 -9.40 12.27 0.35
C GLY A 84 -9.12 12.40 1.84
N ARG A 85 -9.22 11.30 2.60
CA ARG A 85 -8.97 11.23 4.05
C ARG A 85 -8.40 9.89 4.47
N GLY A 86 -7.84 9.83 5.68
CA GLY A 86 -7.49 8.56 6.31
C GLY A 86 -8.72 7.65 6.52
N LEU A 87 -8.47 6.35 6.58
CA LEU A 87 -9.52 5.36 6.85
C LEU A 87 -9.80 5.30 8.34
N GLU A 88 -11.10 5.20 8.65
CA GLU A 88 -11.62 5.03 9.98
C GLU A 88 -12.12 3.58 10.19
N TYR A 89 -12.38 3.21 11.45
CA TYR A 89 -12.82 1.85 11.77
C TYR A 89 -14.13 1.45 11.04
N TYR A 90 -14.99 2.40 10.76
CA TYR A 90 -16.26 2.16 10.07
C TYR A 90 -16.11 1.99 8.55
N ASP A 91 -14.95 2.27 7.97
CA ASP A 91 -14.66 2.01 6.56
C ASP A 91 -14.25 0.55 6.30
N ARG A 92 -13.86 -0.20 7.35
CA ARG A 92 -13.40 -1.59 7.24
C ARG A 92 -14.35 -2.52 6.47
N PRO A 93 -15.69 -2.46 6.68
CA PRO A 93 -16.62 -3.28 5.92
C PRO A 93 -16.58 -2.99 4.42
N ALA A 94 -16.44 -1.72 4.02
CA ALA A 94 -16.34 -1.32 2.62
C ALA A 94 -15.03 -1.82 1.98
N VAL A 95 -13.91 -1.70 2.69
CA VAL A 95 -12.62 -2.27 2.27
C VAL A 95 -12.73 -3.78 2.07
N ALA A 96 -13.31 -4.50 3.03
CA ALA A 96 -13.51 -5.95 2.94
C ALA A 96 -14.40 -6.34 1.75
N ALA A 97 -15.47 -5.59 1.50
CA ALA A 97 -16.38 -5.83 0.37
C ALA A 97 -15.67 -5.61 -0.98
N ALA A 98 -14.89 -4.54 -1.13
CA ALA A 98 -14.10 -4.29 -2.33
C ALA A 98 -13.05 -5.38 -2.58
N MET A 99 -12.36 -5.85 -1.53
CA MET A 99 -11.45 -6.99 -1.64
C MET A 99 -12.16 -8.27 -2.06
N ALA A 100 -13.34 -8.57 -1.50
CA ALA A 100 -14.14 -9.73 -1.87
C ALA A 100 -14.56 -9.67 -3.35
N ARG A 101 -15.02 -8.50 -3.81
CA ARG A 101 -15.35 -8.27 -5.21
C ARG A 101 -14.14 -8.51 -6.13
N ALA A 102 -12.99 -7.98 -5.78
CA ALA A 102 -11.76 -8.18 -6.57
C ALA A 102 -11.40 -9.66 -6.69
N ARG A 103 -11.52 -10.45 -5.61
CA ARG A 103 -11.27 -11.91 -5.65
C ARG A 103 -12.26 -12.63 -6.59
N GLN A 104 -13.55 -12.31 -6.49
CA GLN A 104 -14.59 -12.87 -7.36
C GLN A 104 -14.38 -12.49 -8.83
N GLY A 105 -13.88 -11.28 -9.07
CA GLY A 105 -13.58 -10.75 -10.39
C GLY A 105 -12.21 -11.14 -10.96
N GLY A 106 -11.50 -12.13 -10.37
CA GLY A 106 -10.18 -12.59 -10.84
C GLY A 106 -9.07 -11.60 -10.59
N LEU A 107 -9.14 -10.84 -9.51
CA LEU A 107 -8.16 -9.85 -9.06
C LEU A 107 -7.90 -8.73 -10.09
N ARG A 108 -8.89 -8.42 -10.94
CA ARG A 108 -8.77 -7.32 -11.89
C ARG A 108 -8.84 -5.99 -11.14
N PHE A 109 -7.94 -5.07 -11.48
CA PHE A 109 -7.90 -3.74 -10.86
C PHE A 109 -9.21 -2.96 -11.06
N SER A 110 -9.89 -3.14 -12.20
CA SER A 110 -11.21 -2.56 -12.44
C SER A 110 -12.25 -2.95 -11.39
N GLU A 111 -12.19 -4.18 -10.88
CA GLU A 111 -13.13 -4.63 -9.84
C GLU A 111 -12.86 -3.94 -8.49
N LEU A 112 -11.61 -3.62 -8.18
CA LEU A 112 -11.28 -2.78 -7.03
C LEU A 112 -11.82 -1.37 -7.17
N ILE A 113 -11.63 -0.75 -8.34
CA ILE A 113 -12.17 0.59 -8.62
C ILE A 113 -13.68 0.60 -8.46
N LEU A 114 -14.38 -0.37 -9.06
CA LEU A 114 -15.83 -0.48 -8.93
C LEU A 114 -16.24 -0.71 -7.47
N GLY A 115 -15.50 -1.56 -6.73
CA GLY A 115 -15.77 -1.78 -5.31
C GLY A 115 -15.63 -0.51 -4.46
N VAL A 116 -14.70 0.38 -4.80
CA VAL A 116 -14.57 1.69 -4.15
C VAL A 116 -15.72 2.62 -4.55
N VAL A 117 -15.96 2.78 -5.85
CA VAL A 117 -16.97 3.73 -6.38
C VAL A 117 -18.39 3.38 -5.92
N GLU A 118 -18.72 2.09 -5.82
CA GLU A 118 -20.03 1.62 -5.37
C GLU A 118 -20.16 1.56 -3.83
N SER A 119 -19.08 1.81 -3.10
CA SER A 119 -19.07 1.74 -1.64
C SER A 119 -19.85 2.89 -0.98
N VAL A 120 -20.46 2.59 0.17
CA VAL A 120 -21.17 3.61 0.97
C VAL A 120 -20.29 4.81 1.32
N PRO A 121 -19.04 4.65 1.80
CA PRO A 121 -18.19 5.80 2.11
C PRO A 121 -17.88 6.70 0.93
N PHE A 122 -17.90 6.17 -0.30
CA PHE A 122 -17.65 6.96 -1.50
C PHE A 122 -18.94 7.63 -1.99
N GLN A 123 -20.07 6.92 -1.96
CA GLN A 123 -21.37 7.40 -2.46
C GLN A 123 -22.07 8.36 -1.50
N GLN A 124 -21.81 8.22 -0.20
CA GLN A 124 -22.51 8.98 0.84
C GLN A 124 -21.51 9.75 1.68
N ARG A 125 -21.68 11.06 1.72
CA ARG A 125 -20.98 11.93 2.66
C ARG A 125 -21.89 12.14 3.87
N ARG A 126 -21.35 12.09 5.08
CA ARG A 126 -22.06 12.65 6.24
C ARG A 126 -22.33 14.11 5.92
N GLY A 127 -23.61 14.49 5.85
CA GLY A 127 -23.98 15.90 5.82
C GLY A 127 -23.34 16.59 7.04
N GLU A 128 -22.98 17.86 6.90
CA GLU A 128 -22.75 18.72 8.04
C GLU A 128 -24.11 18.84 8.75
N GLY A 129 -24.42 17.86 9.64
CA GLY A 129 -25.56 17.98 10.53
C GLY A 129 -25.35 19.20 11.40
N GLU A 130 -26.41 19.99 11.68
CA GLU A 130 -26.36 20.99 12.73
C GLU A 130 -25.64 20.39 13.95
N PRO A 131 -24.67 21.12 14.53
CA PRO A 131 -24.01 20.66 15.73
C PRO A 131 -25.10 20.31 16.76
N PRO A 132 -24.94 19.20 17.50
CA PRO A 132 -25.94 18.82 18.48
C PRO A 132 -26.15 20.00 19.44
N GLY A 133 -27.41 20.44 19.64
CA GLY A 133 -27.80 21.67 20.36
C GLY A 133 -27.31 21.79 21.81
N TRP A 134 -26.51 20.84 22.30
CA TRP A 134 -25.78 20.97 23.56
C TRP A 134 -24.53 21.86 23.47
N LEU A 135 -24.04 22.15 22.25
CA LEU A 135 -22.91 23.11 22.06
C LEU A 135 -23.35 24.56 22.24
N ASP A 136 -24.64 24.87 22.11
CA ASP A 136 -25.20 26.21 22.29
C ASP A 136 -25.63 26.50 23.74
N ALA A 137 -25.49 25.53 24.66
CA ALA A 137 -25.85 25.64 26.06
C ALA A 137 -24.65 25.90 26.98
N ALA A 138 -23.72 26.76 26.57
CA ALA A 138 -22.74 27.33 27.48
C ALA A 138 -23.29 28.67 28.07
N PRO A 139 -23.34 28.85 29.40
CA PRO A 139 -23.84 30.06 30.03
C PRO A 139 -22.93 31.26 29.83
#